data_7445e60da55f16cf63cebbd2a3e2fe3c
#
_entry.id   7445e60da55f16cf63cebbd2a3e2fe3c
#
_cell.length_a   1.000
_cell.length_b   1.000
_cell.length_c   1.000
_cell.angle_alpha   90.00
_cell.angle_beta   90.00
_cell.angle_gamma   90.00
#
_symmetry.space_group_name_H-M   'P 1'
#
loop_
_entity.id
_entity.type
_entity.pdbx_description
1 polymer ?
#
loop_
_entity_poly.entity_id
_entity_poly.type
_entity_poly.pdbx_seq_one_letter_code
_entity_poly.pdbx_strand_id
1 'polypeptide(L)'
;MIPVIDLLDSKVEDQIEQAYTTVGFAVLTNAFSESEQNTMNDWQQSCKDFFNLSLDQKKKYPYEGDTNLGYSMVGDENVDPTAPKDIKESFNYNDTRMSEHLWPDIDGFKADALSSIAIADRLTLRILEKFDTILDTGTTLVDAHKVPFNTTRVIHYPAYDGPMLNKQMRIGEHSDYGTITLLWQINDVPGLQVQDLEGTWWSV
;
A
#
# COMPACT_ATOMS: atom_id res chain seq x y z
N MET A 1 -12.14 -14.47 -10.39
CA MET A 1 -10.85 -13.96 -10.95
C MET A 1 -10.81 -12.47 -10.70
N ILE A 2 -9.64 -11.94 -10.29
CA ILE A 2 -9.46 -10.50 -10.08
C ILE A 2 -9.46 -9.78 -11.43
N PRO A 3 -10.29 -8.76 -11.63
CA PRO A 3 -10.31 -7.98 -12.87
C PRO A 3 -8.97 -7.27 -13.14
N VAL A 4 -8.58 -7.23 -14.41
CA VAL A 4 -7.43 -6.42 -14.88
C VAL A 4 -8.00 -5.28 -15.71
N ILE A 5 -7.71 -4.04 -15.32
CA ILE A 5 -8.27 -2.82 -15.90
C ILE A 5 -7.14 -1.97 -16.50
N ASP A 6 -7.26 -1.64 -17.77
CA ASP A 6 -6.39 -0.67 -18.42
C ASP A 6 -6.94 0.75 -18.20
N LEU A 7 -6.17 1.59 -17.51
CA LEU A 7 -6.59 2.97 -17.23
C LEU A 7 -6.64 3.88 -18.47
N LEU A 8 -6.25 3.39 -19.63
CA LEU A 8 -6.38 4.09 -20.92
C LEU A 8 -7.56 3.57 -21.77
N ASP A 9 -8.27 2.52 -21.31
CA ASP A 9 -9.43 1.98 -22.03
C ASP A 9 -10.59 2.99 -22.01
N SER A 10 -11.30 3.11 -23.12
CA SER A 10 -12.49 3.96 -23.23
C SER A 10 -13.70 3.48 -22.40
N LYS A 11 -13.65 2.26 -21.87
CA LYS A 11 -14.66 1.65 -20.99
C LYS A 11 -14.17 1.48 -19.55
N VAL A 12 -13.18 2.27 -19.15
CA VAL A 12 -12.54 2.13 -17.84
C VAL A 12 -13.55 2.29 -16.69
N GLU A 13 -14.53 3.21 -16.82
CA GLU A 13 -15.56 3.43 -15.81
C GLU A 13 -16.44 2.18 -15.63
N ASP A 14 -16.92 1.57 -16.71
CA ASP A 14 -17.74 0.35 -16.67
C ASP A 14 -16.96 -0.81 -16.02
N GLN A 15 -15.66 -0.92 -16.33
CA GLN A 15 -14.78 -1.96 -15.76
C GLN A 15 -14.54 -1.74 -14.28
N ILE A 16 -14.33 -0.49 -13.83
CA ILE A 16 -14.17 -0.13 -12.42
C ILE A 16 -15.47 -0.43 -11.67
N GLU A 17 -16.62 -0.01 -12.18
CA GLU A 17 -17.92 -0.28 -11.55
C GLU A 17 -18.13 -1.78 -11.37
N GLN A 18 -17.89 -2.57 -12.42
CA GLN A 18 -18.02 -4.03 -12.35
C GLN A 18 -17.06 -4.63 -11.31
N ALA A 19 -15.79 -4.21 -11.30
CA ALA A 19 -14.80 -4.75 -10.37
C ALA A 19 -15.17 -4.48 -8.91
N TYR A 20 -15.56 -3.25 -8.60
CA TYR A 20 -15.84 -2.84 -7.22
C TYR A 20 -17.22 -3.26 -6.72
N THR A 21 -18.17 -3.56 -7.61
CA THR A 21 -19.47 -4.13 -7.23
C THR A 21 -19.46 -5.67 -7.12
N THR A 22 -18.35 -6.32 -7.46
CA THR A 22 -18.24 -7.79 -7.41
C THR A 22 -17.12 -8.28 -6.51
N VAL A 23 -15.87 -7.84 -6.75
CA VAL A 23 -14.69 -8.29 -6.02
C VAL A 23 -14.20 -7.25 -5.00
N GLY A 24 -14.42 -5.95 -5.28
CA GLY A 24 -13.87 -4.85 -4.47
C GLY A 24 -12.37 -4.61 -4.70
N PHE A 25 -11.78 -5.27 -5.70
CA PHE A 25 -10.36 -5.23 -6.02
C PHE A 25 -10.12 -5.31 -7.52
N ALA A 26 -9.08 -4.65 -8.02
CA ALA A 26 -8.67 -4.72 -9.42
C ALA A 26 -7.16 -4.58 -9.56
N VAL A 27 -6.58 -5.23 -10.57
CA VAL A 27 -5.22 -4.96 -11.02
C VAL A 27 -5.28 -3.88 -12.10
N LEU A 28 -4.52 -2.80 -11.92
CA LEU A 28 -4.49 -1.69 -12.86
C LEU A 28 -3.26 -1.78 -13.77
N THR A 29 -3.45 -1.60 -15.06
CA THR A 29 -2.39 -1.47 -16.06
C THR A 29 -2.38 -0.04 -16.63
N ASN A 30 -1.27 0.37 -17.24
CA ASN A 30 -1.07 1.74 -17.74
C ASN A 30 -1.33 2.83 -16.69
N ALA A 31 -1.06 2.48 -15.41
CA ALA A 31 -1.24 3.38 -14.28
C ALA A 31 -0.17 4.49 -14.25
N PHE A 32 1.03 4.22 -14.77
CA PHE A 32 2.19 5.08 -14.71
C PHE A 32 2.76 5.38 -16.09
N SER A 33 3.28 6.58 -16.28
CA SER A 33 4.17 6.89 -17.37
C SER A 33 5.54 6.22 -17.16
N GLU A 34 6.36 6.16 -18.20
CA GLU A 34 7.73 5.60 -18.10
C GLU A 34 8.57 6.31 -17.04
N SER A 35 8.48 7.63 -16.94
CA SER A 35 9.23 8.40 -15.94
C SER A 35 8.74 8.12 -14.51
N GLU A 36 7.44 7.97 -14.31
CA GLU A 36 6.86 7.58 -13.00
C GLU A 36 7.27 6.17 -12.62
N GLN A 37 7.28 5.24 -13.59
CA GLN A 37 7.74 3.87 -13.35
C GLN A 37 9.20 3.85 -12.89
N ASN A 38 10.08 4.65 -13.50
CA ASN A 38 11.47 4.77 -13.08
C ASN A 38 11.58 5.32 -11.65
N THR A 39 10.84 6.37 -11.33
CA THR A 39 10.79 6.91 -9.96
C THR A 39 10.30 5.88 -8.94
N MET A 40 9.29 5.09 -9.28
CA MET A 40 8.82 4.02 -8.40
C MET A 40 9.84 2.88 -8.25
N ASN A 41 10.64 2.59 -9.28
CA ASN A 41 11.73 1.62 -9.20
C ASN A 41 12.86 2.12 -8.27
N ASP A 42 13.22 3.41 -8.34
CA ASP A 42 14.19 4.02 -7.42
C ASP A 42 13.69 3.94 -5.98
N TRP A 43 12.41 4.28 -5.75
CA TRP A 43 11.79 4.11 -4.44
C TRP A 43 11.79 2.66 -3.95
N GLN A 44 11.53 1.68 -4.83
CA GLN A 44 11.64 0.26 -4.46
C GLN A 44 13.05 -0.11 -4.00
N GLN A 45 14.08 0.45 -4.65
CA GLN A 45 15.46 0.19 -4.25
C GLN A 45 15.75 0.80 -2.88
N SER A 46 15.33 2.03 -2.63
CA SER A 46 15.45 2.70 -1.33
C SER A 46 14.75 1.91 -0.21
N CYS A 47 13.57 1.32 -0.48
CA CYS A 47 12.89 0.43 0.46
C CYS A 47 13.72 -0.83 0.79
N LYS A 48 14.29 -1.47 -0.25
CA LYS A 48 15.14 -2.66 -0.04
C LYS A 48 16.37 -2.32 0.79
N ASP A 49 17.00 -1.18 0.53
CA ASP A 49 18.17 -0.72 1.26
C ASP A 49 17.83 -0.46 2.74
N PHE A 50 16.67 0.13 3.02
CA PHE A 50 16.18 0.31 4.40
C PHE A 50 15.97 -1.03 5.11
N PHE A 51 15.25 -1.98 4.51
CA PHE A 51 14.98 -3.26 5.17
C PHE A 51 16.21 -4.16 5.29
N ASN A 52 17.26 -3.93 4.48
CA ASN A 52 18.56 -4.59 4.60
C ASN A 52 19.42 -4.03 5.74
N LEU A 53 19.08 -2.90 6.34
CA LEU A 53 19.76 -2.39 7.53
C LEU A 53 19.65 -3.40 8.69
N SER A 54 20.62 -3.35 9.60
CA SER A 54 20.54 -4.12 10.85
C SER A 54 19.31 -3.68 11.67
N LEU A 55 18.79 -4.57 12.51
CA LEU A 55 17.66 -4.26 13.38
C LEU A 55 17.92 -3.02 14.26
N ASP A 56 19.14 -2.87 14.78
CA ASP A 56 19.53 -1.72 15.61
C ASP A 56 19.52 -0.41 14.82
N GLN A 57 19.85 -0.45 13.52
CA GLN A 57 19.77 0.71 12.66
C GLN A 57 18.31 1.07 12.36
N LYS A 58 17.45 0.09 12.03
CA LYS A 58 16.00 0.32 11.79
C LYS A 58 15.30 0.86 13.04
N LYS A 59 15.63 0.38 14.23
CA LYS A 59 15.07 0.85 15.50
C LYS A 59 15.37 2.32 15.84
N LYS A 60 16.28 2.98 15.12
CA LYS A 60 16.47 4.44 15.26
C LYS A 60 15.29 5.26 14.79
N TYR A 61 14.37 4.67 14.02
CA TYR A 61 13.18 5.27 13.42
C TYR A 61 11.90 4.63 13.98
N PRO A 62 11.68 4.70 15.30
CA PRO A 62 10.65 3.91 15.97
C PRO A 62 9.25 4.31 15.52
N TYR A 63 8.34 3.33 15.52
CA TYR A 63 6.93 3.57 15.28
C TYR A 63 6.32 4.46 16.37
N GLU A 64 5.64 5.51 15.96
CA GLU A 64 4.91 6.43 16.81
C GLU A 64 3.40 6.18 16.67
N GLY A 65 2.77 5.61 17.68
CA GLY A 65 1.36 5.21 17.66
C GLY A 65 0.38 6.36 17.38
N ASP A 66 0.66 7.54 17.91
CA ASP A 66 -0.20 8.72 17.74
C ASP A 66 -0.25 9.22 16.29
N THR A 67 0.83 9.06 15.54
CA THR A 67 0.95 9.48 14.14
C THR A 67 0.76 8.34 13.16
N ASN A 68 0.90 7.09 13.60
CA ASN A 68 0.95 5.88 12.77
C ASN A 68 2.14 5.91 11.79
N LEU A 69 3.29 6.48 12.18
CA LEU A 69 4.49 6.65 11.35
C LEU A 69 5.70 5.98 12.00
N GLY A 70 6.73 5.67 11.18
CA GLY A 70 7.96 5.03 11.64
C GLY A 70 8.01 3.52 11.40
N TYR A 71 9.00 2.86 12.00
CA TYR A 71 9.33 1.45 11.81
C TYR A 71 8.71 0.56 12.87
N SER A 72 7.97 -0.46 12.44
CA SER A 72 7.46 -1.57 13.25
C SER A 72 8.24 -2.85 12.92
N MET A 73 8.83 -3.47 13.91
CA MET A 73 9.59 -4.71 13.70
C MET A 73 8.67 -5.95 13.64
N VAL A 74 9.25 -7.08 13.23
CA VAL A 74 8.53 -8.37 13.20
C VAL A 74 7.95 -8.67 14.57
N GLY A 75 6.63 -8.91 14.61
CA GLY A 75 5.90 -9.26 15.83
C GLY A 75 5.41 -8.06 16.65
N ASP A 76 5.60 -6.81 16.21
CA ASP A 76 4.99 -5.66 16.88
C ASP A 76 3.50 -5.56 16.55
N GLU A 77 3.16 -5.76 15.29
CA GLU A 77 1.78 -5.63 14.80
C GLU A 77 1.01 -6.96 14.86
N ASN A 78 -0.30 -6.84 14.96
CA ASN A 78 -1.22 -7.96 14.94
C ASN A 78 -2.59 -7.51 14.45
N VAL A 79 -2.98 -7.96 13.28
CA VAL A 79 -4.30 -7.65 12.70
C VAL A 79 -5.41 -8.33 13.49
N ASP A 80 -5.25 -9.62 13.81
CA ASP A 80 -6.17 -10.36 14.68
C ASP A 80 -5.57 -10.44 16.10
N PRO A 81 -6.10 -9.69 17.08
CA PRO A 81 -5.59 -9.71 18.46
C PRO A 81 -5.72 -11.07 19.15
N THR A 82 -6.49 -11.99 18.60
CA THR A 82 -6.68 -13.35 19.12
C THR A 82 -5.71 -14.39 18.51
N ALA A 83 -5.01 -14.01 17.45
CA ALA A 83 -4.02 -14.82 16.77
C ALA A 83 -2.59 -14.49 17.25
N PRO A 84 -1.59 -15.33 16.96
CA PRO A 84 -0.19 -14.97 17.14
C PRO A 84 0.19 -13.76 16.27
N LYS A 85 1.26 -13.07 16.68
CA LYS A 85 1.76 -11.88 15.98
C LYS A 85 2.09 -12.16 14.52
N ASP A 86 1.81 -11.17 13.66
CA ASP A 86 2.10 -11.22 12.24
C ASP A 86 3.62 -11.30 11.97
N ILE A 87 3.99 -12.07 10.93
CA ILE A 87 5.39 -12.23 10.52
C ILE A 87 5.70 -11.24 9.41
N LYS A 88 5.74 -9.97 9.75
CA LYS A 88 6.09 -8.86 8.85
C LYS A 88 6.78 -7.76 9.64
N GLU A 89 7.53 -6.94 8.96
CA GLU A 89 7.98 -5.64 9.44
C GLU A 89 7.50 -4.56 8.49
N SER A 90 7.32 -3.34 8.97
CA SER A 90 6.80 -2.25 8.15
C SER A 90 7.48 -0.92 8.46
N PHE A 91 7.46 -0.03 7.48
CA PHE A 91 7.83 1.36 7.65
C PHE A 91 6.73 2.25 7.09
N ASN A 92 6.14 3.06 7.97
CA ASN A 92 5.07 3.97 7.61
C ASN A 92 5.61 5.39 7.51
N TYR A 93 5.22 6.12 6.47
CA TYR A 93 5.63 7.49 6.26
C TYR A 93 4.53 8.33 5.63
N ASN A 94 4.71 9.65 5.71
CA ASN A 94 3.81 10.64 5.13
C ASN A 94 4.61 11.93 4.86
N ASP A 95 4.18 12.73 3.91
CA ASP A 95 4.86 13.97 3.50
C ASP A 95 4.68 15.13 4.48
N THR A 96 3.51 15.22 5.13
CA THR A 96 3.11 16.38 5.93
C THR A 96 3.22 16.17 7.44
N ARG A 97 3.16 14.92 7.91
CA ARG A 97 3.09 14.58 9.34
C ARG A 97 4.36 13.91 9.88
N MET A 98 5.27 13.51 8.98
CA MET A 98 6.49 12.80 9.34
C MET A 98 7.50 13.75 9.99
N SER A 99 7.88 13.49 11.24
CA SER A 99 8.93 14.22 11.92
C SER A 99 10.29 13.96 11.27
N GLU A 100 11.18 14.99 11.25
CA GLU A 100 12.46 14.88 10.54
C GLU A 100 13.34 13.74 11.06
N HIS A 101 13.31 13.48 12.37
CA HIS A 101 14.11 12.41 13.00
C HIS A 101 13.66 10.99 12.65
N LEU A 102 12.46 10.82 12.09
CA LEU A 102 11.96 9.52 11.63
C LEU A 102 12.41 9.18 10.20
N TRP A 103 12.91 10.15 9.43
CA TRP A 103 13.43 9.85 8.10
C TRP A 103 14.74 9.08 8.18
N PRO A 104 14.84 7.90 7.51
CA PRO A 104 16.08 7.14 7.46
C PRO A 104 17.24 7.94 6.87
N ASP A 105 18.39 7.88 7.54
CA ASP A 105 19.65 8.46 7.05
C ASP A 105 20.27 7.53 5.98
N ILE A 106 19.57 7.46 4.85
CA ILE A 106 19.97 6.73 3.64
C ILE A 106 19.91 7.76 2.50
N ASP A 107 20.99 7.81 1.71
CA ASP A 107 21.08 8.77 0.61
C ASP A 107 19.91 8.57 -0.38
N GLY A 108 19.23 9.66 -0.71
CA GLY A 108 18.06 9.66 -1.60
C GLY A 108 16.74 9.21 -0.98
N PHE A 109 16.71 8.45 0.13
CA PHE A 109 15.52 7.81 0.68
C PHE A 109 14.32 8.76 0.82
N LYS A 110 14.53 9.91 1.47
CA LYS A 110 13.45 10.89 1.68
C LYS A 110 12.93 11.45 0.37
N ALA A 111 13.81 11.75 -0.58
CA ALA A 111 13.43 12.30 -1.88
C ALA A 111 12.62 11.28 -2.70
N ASP A 112 13.02 10.02 -2.71
CA ASP A 112 12.32 8.93 -3.39
C ASP A 112 10.96 8.67 -2.75
N ALA A 113 10.90 8.66 -1.40
CA ALA A 113 9.66 8.52 -0.64
C ALA A 113 8.65 9.64 -0.98
N LEU A 114 9.08 10.90 -0.97
CA LEU A 114 8.22 12.03 -1.30
C LEU A 114 7.76 11.99 -2.78
N SER A 115 8.62 11.55 -3.68
CA SER A 115 8.29 11.37 -5.10
C SER A 115 7.25 10.27 -5.29
N SER A 116 7.37 9.14 -4.55
CA SER A 116 6.40 8.05 -4.60
C SER A 116 5.02 8.48 -4.10
N ILE A 117 4.95 9.28 -3.00
CA ILE A 117 3.68 9.88 -2.51
C ILE A 117 3.04 10.74 -3.61
N ALA A 118 3.80 11.63 -4.23
CA ALA A 118 3.27 12.52 -5.27
C ALA A 118 2.70 11.76 -6.48
N ILE A 119 3.31 10.61 -6.84
CA ILE A 119 2.79 9.73 -7.89
C ILE A 119 1.50 9.05 -7.43
N ALA A 120 1.48 8.49 -6.21
CA ALA A 120 0.32 7.83 -5.64
C ALA A 120 -0.88 8.79 -5.52
N ASP A 121 -0.66 10.02 -5.06
CA ASP A 121 -1.72 11.05 -4.95
C ASP A 121 -2.33 11.39 -6.31
N ARG A 122 -1.50 11.58 -7.35
CA ARG A 122 -2.03 11.80 -8.71
C ARG A 122 -2.85 10.62 -9.23
N LEU A 123 -2.36 9.40 -9.01
CA LEU A 123 -3.09 8.20 -9.41
C LEU A 123 -4.42 8.07 -8.64
N THR A 124 -4.39 8.33 -7.33
CA THR A 124 -5.59 8.37 -6.49
C THR A 124 -6.64 9.31 -7.05
N LEU A 125 -6.27 10.56 -7.36
CA LEU A 125 -7.21 11.53 -7.91
C LEU A 125 -7.77 11.10 -9.27
N ARG A 126 -6.95 10.52 -10.16
CA ARG A 126 -7.42 9.95 -11.45
C ARG A 126 -8.47 8.85 -11.26
N ILE A 127 -8.29 8.00 -10.26
CA ILE A 127 -9.24 6.91 -9.95
C ILE A 127 -10.51 7.50 -9.33
N LEU A 128 -10.41 8.47 -8.42
CA LEU A 128 -11.54 9.12 -7.80
C LEU A 128 -12.40 9.92 -8.81
N GLU A 129 -11.78 10.53 -9.84
CA GLU A 129 -12.51 11.13 -10.96
C GLU A 129 -13.42 10.11 -11.70
N LYS A 130 -12.93 8.86 -11.85
CA LYS A 130 -13.74 7.79 -12.43
C LYS A 130 -14.90 7.41 -11.51
N PHE A 131 -14.66 7.30 -10.20
CA PHE A 131 -15.72 7.05 -9.24
C PHE A 131 -16.74 8.20 -9.15
N ASP A 132 -16.32 9.47 -9.25
CA ASP A 132 -17.24 10.61 -9.31
C ASP A 132 -18.16 10.51 -10.54
N THR A 133 -17.63 10.03 -11.67
CA THR A 133 -18.42 9.77 -12.89
C THR A 133 -19.40 8.62 -12.70
N ILE A 134 -18.94 7.47 -12.18
CA ILE A 134 -19.74 6.26 -11.96
C ILE A 134 -20.89 6.53 -10.98
N LEU A 135 -20.63 7.30 -9.93
CA LEU A 135 -21.59 7.58 -8.86
C LEU A 135 -22.45 8.83 -9.09
N ASP A 136 -22.22 9.55 -10.19
CA ASP A 136 -22.88 10.82 -10.53
C ASP A 136 -22.78 11.87 -9.39
N THR A 137 -21.58 11.97 -8.79
CA THR A 137 -21.33 12.86 -7.64
C THR A 137 -20.63 14.16 -8.02
N GLY A 138 -20.45 14.42 -9.30
CA GLY A 138 -19.77 15.61 -9.83
C GLY A 138 -18.27 15.56 -9.53
N THR A 139 -17.78 16.32 -8.55
CA THR A 139 -16.37 16.33 -8.12
C THR A 139 -16.23 16.06 -6.62
N THR A 140 -17.23 15.48 -5.99
CA THR A 140 -17.30 15.36 -4.52
C THR A 140 -16.14 14.55 -3.95
N LEU A 141 -15.80 13.40 -4.57
CA LEU A 141 -14.70 12.56 -4.10
C LEU A 141 -13.36 13.22 -4.33
N VAL A 142 -13.14 13.77 -5.52
CA VAL A 142 -11.90 14.51 -5.84
C VAL A 142 -11.72 15.70 -4.89
N ASP A 143 -12.77 16.49 -4.67
CA ASP A 143 -12.71 17.67 -3.79
C ASP A 143 -12.40 17.30 -2.34
N ALA A 144 -12.95 16.19 -1.84
CA ALA A 144 -12.68 15.69 -0.50
C ALA A 144 -11.23 15.21 -0.32
N HIS A 145 -10.53 14.87 -1.41
CA HIS A 145 -9.16 14.34 -1.36
C HIS A 145 -8.09 15.30 -1.91
N LYS A 146 -8.44 16.57 -2.22
CA LYS A 146 -7.47 17.59 -2.65
C LYS A 146 -6.39 17.91 -1.62
N VAL A 147 -6.72 17.74 -0.34
CA VAL A 147 -5.75 17.81 0.75
C VAL A 147 -5.60 16.39 1.30
N PRO A 148 -4.61 15.64 0.83
CA PRO A 148 -4.49 14.24 1.18
C PRO A 148 -4.16 14.07 2.68
N PHE A 149 -4.81 13.09 3.29
CA PHE A 149 -4.50 12.61 4.63
C PHE A 149 -4.09 11.14 4.53
N ASN A 150 -3.04 10.89 3.78
CA ASN A 150 -2.56 9.55 3.45
C ASN A 150 -1.54 9.03 4.47
N THR A 151 -1.38 7.73 4.52
CA THR A 151 -0.21 7.06 5.08
C THR A 151 0.29 6.08 4.03
N THR A 152 1.55 6.20 3.66
CA THR A 152 2.22 5.21 2.82
C THR A 152 2.87 4.18 3.73
N ARG A 153 2.62 2.91 3.45
CA ARG A 153 3.17 1.80 4.22
C ARG A 153 3.98 0.91 3.29
N VAL A 154 5.24 0.70 3.63
CA VAL A 154 6.08 -0.33 3.01
C VAL A 154 6.12 -1.54 3.94
N ILE A 155 5.81 -2.71 3.41
CA ILE A 155 5.78 -3.95 4.17
C ILE A 155 6.86 -4.90 3.62
N HIS A 156 7.69 -5.40 4.50
CA HIS A 156 8.63 -6.46 4.20
C HIS A 156 8.22 -7.76 4.91
N TYR A 157 8.11 -8.80 4.15
CA TYR A 157 7.87 -10.16 4.63
C TYR A 157 9.18 -10.94 4.61
N PRO A 158 9.94 -10.96 5.72
CA PRO A 158 11.25 -11.61 5.75
C PRO A 158 11.12 -13.12 5.52
N ALA A 159 12.18 -13.76 5.05
CA ALA A 159 12.25 -15.21 5.03
C ALA A 159 12.02 -15.74 6.46
N TYR A 160 11.20 -16.76 6.59
CA TYR A 160 10.84 -17.34 7.86
C TYR A 160 10.87 -18.87 7.74
N ASP A 161 11.79 -19.49 8.44
CA ASP A 161 12.02 -20.94 8.51
C ASP A 161 11.60 -21.55 9.86
N GLY A 162 11.09 -20.71 10.76
CA GLY A 162 10.57 -21.16 12.05
C GLY A 162 9.21 -21.88 11.93
N PRO A 163 8.79 -22.58 13.02
CA PRO A 163 7.49 -23.22 13.05
C PRO A 163 6.37 -22.19 13.04
N MET A 164 5.43 -22.31 12.10
CA MET A 164 4.21 -21.51 12.10
C MET A 164 3.31 -21.96 13.25
N LEU A 165 2.91 -21.04 14.10
CA LEU A 165 1.92 -21.28 15.15
C LEU A 165 0.53 -21.42 14.54
N ASN A 166 -0.38 -22.06 15.28
CA ASN A 166 -1.78 -22.16 14.84
C ASN A 166 -2.36 -20.75 14.60
N LYS A 167 -2.96 -20.53 13.45
CA LYS A 167 -3.49 -19.22 12.97
C LYS A 167 -2.45 -18.11 12.79
N GLN A 168 -1.17 -18.40 12.84
CA GLN A 168 -0.17 -17.40 12.53
C GLN A 168 -0.12 -17.10 11.03
N MET A 169 -0.10 -15.84 10.68
CA MET A 169 -0.11 -15.35 9.29
C MET A 169 1.09 -14.40 9.06
N ARG A 170 1.40 -14.14 7.80
CA ARG A 170 2.29 -13.04 7.42
C ARG A 170 1.62 -11.69 7.71
N ILE A 171 0.34 -11.61 7.35
CA ILE A 171 -0.62 -10.58 7.76
C ILE A 171 -1.98 -11.25 7.82
N GLY A 172 -2.76 -10.99 8.88
CA GLY A 172 -4.11 -11.51 9.04
C GLY A 172 -5.09 -10.93 8.01
N GLU A 173 -6.22 -11.64 7.80
CA GLU A 173 -7.30 -11.08 6.97
C GLU A 173 -7.86 -9.81 7.60
N HIS A 174 -8.12 -8.81 6.78
CA HIS A 174 -8.65 -7.51 7.21
C HIS A 174 -9.30 -6.77 6.06
N SER A 175 -10.02 -5.72 6.37
CA SER A 175 -10.45 -4.69 5.43
C SER A 175 -9.62 -3.43 5.67
N ASP A 176 -9.24 -2.77 4.58
CA ASP A 176 -8.51 -1.51 4.68
C ASP A 176 -9.41 -0.38 5.15
N TYR A 177 -8.81 0.60 5.82
CA TYR A 177 -9.46 1.86 6.16
C TYR A 177 -9.35 2.83 4.98
N GLY A 178 -10.23 3.84 4.98
CA GLY A 178 -10.18 4.93 4.01
C GLY A 178 -11.02 4.68 2.76
N THR A 179 -10.84 5.52 1.75
CA THR A 179 -11.66 5.51 0.53
C THR A 179 -11.16 4.49 -0.47
N ILE A 180 -9.85 4.52 -0.78
CA ILE A 180 -9.18 3.53 -1.64
C ILE A 180 -7.78 3.23 -1.11
N THR A 181 -7.29 2.04 -1.41
CA THR A 181 -5.90 1.64 -1.19
C THR A 181 -5.24 1.36 -2.53
N LEU A 182 -4.09 1.96 -2.76
CA LEU A 182 -3.20 1.60 -3.85
C LEU A 182 -2.15 0.62 -3.33
N LEU A 183 -2.13 -0.59 -3.88
CA LEU A 183 -1.18 -1.63 -3.50
C LEU A 183 -0.19 -1.85 -4.64
N TRP A 184 1.10 -1.84 -4.31
CA TRP A 184 2.19 -2.11 -5.21
C TRP A 184 2.97 -3.32 -4.74
N GLN A 185 2.96 -4.38 -5.54
CA GLN A 185 3.76 -5.58 -5.25
C GLN A 185 5.14 -5.45 -5.92
N ILE A 186 6.20 -5.56 -5.12
CA ILE A 186 7.59 -5.29 -5.55
C ILE A 186 8.24 -6.53 -6.21
N ASN A 187 7.66 -7.71 -6.05
CA ASN A 187 8.19 -8.96 -6.61
C ASN A 187 7.06 -9.93 -6.95
N ASP A 188 7.39 -11.00 -7.64
CA ASP A 188 6.44 -12.03 -8.08
C ASP A 188 6.25 -13.17 -7.06
N VAL A 189 6.60 -12.95 -5.78
CA VAL A 189 6.39 -13.95 -4.74
C VAL A 189 4.90 -14.02 -4.42
N PRO A 190 4.24 -15.17 -4.62
CA PRO A 190 2.80 -15.31 -4.37
C PRO A 190 2.48 -15.23 -2.88
N GLY A 191 1.24 -14.82 -2.56
CA GLY A 191 0.77 -14.80 -1.16
C GLY A 191 -0.34 -13.80 -0.90
N LEU A 192 -0.46 -12.75 -1.72
CA LEU A 192 -1.59 -11.84 -1.64
C LEU A 192 -2.86 -12.53 -2.11
N GLN A 193 -3.89 -12.48 -1.27
CA GLN A 193 -5.21 -12.99 -1.59
C GLN A 193 -6.27 -11.95 -1.25
N VAL A 194 -7.34 -11.93 -2.02
CA VAL A 194 -8.51 -11.07 -1.76
C VAL A 194 -9.76 -11.92 -1.72
N GLN A 195 -10.70 -11.55 -0.84
CA GLN A 195 -11.99 -12.23 -0.73
C GLN A 195 -13.06 -11.41 -1.44
N ASP A 196 -13.81 -12.07 -2.35
CA ASP A 196 -14.94 -11.42 -3.01
C ASP A 196 -16.19 -11.36 -2.10
N LEU A 197 -17.25 -10.72 -2.59
CA LEU A 197 -18.50 -10.58 -1.84
C LEU A 197 -19.22 -11.90 -1.58
N GLU A 198 -18.87 -12.97 -2.30
CA GLU A 198 -19.40 -14.31 -2.10
C GLU A 198 -18.57 -15.14 -1.09
N GLY A 199 -17.49 -14.55 -0.55
CA GLY A 199 -16.59 -15.21 0.38
C GLY A 199 -15.52 -16.08 -0.25
N THR A 200 -15.35 -16.02 -1.58
CA THR A 200 -14.32 -16.79 -2.29
C THR A 200 -12.98 -16.05 -2.26
N TRP A 201 -11.91 -16.76 -1.88
CA TRP A 201 -10.55 -16.24 -1.90
C TRP A 201 -9.88 -16.40 -3.27
N TRP A 202 -9.34 -15.31 -3.78
CA TRP A 202 -8.61 -15.23 -5.03
C TRP A 202 -7.16 -14.83 -4.79
N SER A 203 -6.21 -15.49 -5.45
CA SER A 203 -4.81 -15.03 -5.49
C SER A 203 -4.66 -13.89 -6.50
N VAL A 204 -3.89 -12.89 -6.13
CA VAL A 204 -3.51 -11.75 -6.97
C VAL A 204 -2.32 -12.14 -7.84
#